data_917ff1233903f6c4a5d465f68dbdd578
#
_entry.id   917ff1233903f6c4a5d465f68dbdd578
#
_cell.length_a   1.000
_cell.length_b   1.000
_cell.length_c   1.000
_cell.angle_alpha   90.00
_cell.angle_beta   90.00
_cell.angle_gamma   90.00
#
_symmetry.space_group_name_H-M   'P 1'
#
loop_
_entity.id
_entity.type
_entity.pdbx_description
1 polymer ?
#
loop_
_entity_poly.entity_id
_entity_poly.type
_entity_poly.pdbx_seq_one_letter_code
_entity_poly.pdbx_strand_id
1 'polypeptide(L)'
;MTIIAPANEQTDIAALARGGRTNVFGFLLRLAARLPFLFIAGRLYGAAALGRFAAAIIVVEFAAQFATLGLKRGLAQELSRRTRPSANVVADALLLSLTGATLLAGVLYLFPGPMFPAGESTPLEHLLPITILPMAIGDIALAALAYRFDVAATVRARAVVEPWTLSIAAGVLFWVVPADGLAIAYMLSIFGATITALVPLVKSYGLPRQWRPDVLGLGRLTLANLPLAGADAVEWGTRKLDIAILAQFAPPAAVGVYYVAQQIASLPQKLKTSFEPILGPVITRNLAENNFPAIVRQLCQVGFWITAAQAGIALALGISGKAVMGLVGPRFVGGTGAAAFLLLAEVMAAPAVVSEAALIYIAPIRNLMISLATIVVQAGLTVTFILFLRTAPDWDLPDWMAVDAAHLPLYQAAAVAAALALTLALASAAKSRLVRYLLGGKVSNWRWALLAAALPTIAIGWVAHLLPEWLELLLGIPAMLACYMAMIWRLGFGPEDRVLFRKAEHGLAA
;
A
#
# COMPACT_ATOMS: atom_id res chain seq x y z
N MET A 1 -37.27 -18.02 -1.81
CA MET A 1 -36.62 -19.33 -1.91
C MET A 1 -35.17 -19.13 -1.45
N THR A 2 -34.90 -19.45 -0.17
CA THR A 2 -33.58 -19.23 0.45
C THR A 2 -32.68 -20.37 -0.01
N ILE A 3 -31.77 -20.10 -0.92
CA ILE A 3 -30.75 -21.08 -1.33
C ILE A 3 -29.76 -21.17 -0.15
N ILE A 4 -29.88 -22.24 0.64
CA ILE A 4 -28.89 -22.57 1.68
C ILE A 4 -27.65 -23.04 0.93
N ALA A 5 -26.56 -22.29 1.06
CA ALA A 5 -25.26 -22.65 0.47
C ALA A 5 -24.80 -24.03 1.01
N PRO A 6 -24.19 -24.87 0.19
CA PRO A 6 -23.69 -26.18 0.64
C PRO A 6 -22.70 -26.03 1.80
N ALA A 7 -22.64 -27.02 2.69
CA ALA A 7 -21.86 -26.96 3.94
C ALA A 7 -20.37 -26.53 3.76
N ASN A 8 -19.75 -26.92 2.64
CA ASN A 8 -18.37 -26.51 2.30
C ASN A 8 -18.25 -25.00 2.04
N GLU A 9 -19.24 -24.38 1.43
CA GLU A 9 -19.24 -22.93 1.11
C GLU A 9 -19.40 -22.08 2.36
N GLN A 10 -20.21 -22.54 3.34
CA GLN A 10 -20.36 -21.87 4.64
C GLN A 10 -19.06 -21.92 5.47
N THR A 11 -18.30 -23.02 5.40
CA THR A 11 -17.00 -23.12 6.07
C THR A 11 -15.96 -22.20 5.46
N ASP A 12 -16.00 -22.00 4.14
CA ASP A 12 -15.09 -21.08 3.44
C ASP A 12 -15.35 -19.62 3.81
N ILE A 13 -16.63 -19.23 3.84
CA ILE A 13 -17.01 -17.88 4.23
C ILE A 13 -16.65 -17.60 5.71
N ALA A 14 -16.81 -18.60 6.58
CA ALA A 14 -16.41 -18.49 7.98
C ALA A 14 -14.87 -18.36 8.14
N ALA A 15 -14.09 -19.07 7.33
CA ALA A 15 -12.64 -18.97 7.31
C ALA A 15 -12.18 -17.59 6.82
N LEU A 16 -12.79 -17.08 5.74
CA LEU A 16 -12.55 -15.73 5.21
C LEU A 16 -12.85 -14.65 6.27
N ALA A 17 -13.97 -14.78 6.96
CA ALA A 17 -14.37 -13.83 8.00
C ALA A 17 -13.42 -13.84 9.21
N ARG A 18 -12.96 -15.02 9.65
CA ARG A 18 -12.05 -15.16 10.80
C ARG A 18 -10.68 -14.58 10.50
N GLY A 19 -10.08 -14.94 9.36
CA GLY A 19 -8.78 -14.42 8.96
C GLY A 19 -8.78 -12.92 8.73
N GLY A 20 -9.83 -12.37 8.12
CA GLY A 20 -10.01 -10.94 7.92
C GLY A 20 -9.97 -10.16 9.24
N ARG A 21 -10.70 -10.61 10.28
CA ARG A 21 -10.71 -9.94 11.60
C ARG A 21 -9.36 -9.92 12.30
N THR A 22 -8.63 -11.03 12.28
CA THR A 22 -7.29 -11.12 12.89
C THR A 22 -6.31 -10.17 12.22
N ASN A 23 -6.38 -10.07 10.89
CA ASN A 23 -5.52 -9.19 10.11
C ASN A 23 -5.84 -7.71 10.32
N VAL A 24 -7.13 -7.35 10.52
CA VAL A 24 -7.54 -5.97 10.82
C VAL A 24 -6.92 -5.47 12.12
N PHE A 25 -6.89 -6.30 13.18
CA PHE A 25 -6.25 -5.91 14.44
C PHE A 25 -4.74 -5.65 14.28
N GLY A 26 -4.04 -6.56 13.60
CA GLY A 26 -2.62 -6.36 13.28
C GLY A 26 -2.36 -5.13 12.40
N PHE A 27 -3.31 -4.76 11.56
CA PHE A 27 -3.28 -3.52 10.79
C PHE A 27 -3.41 -2.28 11.68
N LEU A 28 -4.39 -2.25 12.59
CA LEU A 28 -4.58 -1.11 13.50
C LEU A 28 -3.34 -0.84 14.36
N LEU A 29 -2.66 -1.90 14.82
CA LEU A 29 -1.40 -1.77 15.55
C LEU A 29 -0.30 -1.11 14.69
N ARG A 30 -0.15 -1.54 13.43
CA ARG A 30 0.81 -0.94 12.50
C ARG A 30 0.48 0.51 12.16
N LEU A 31 -0.79 0.83 12.06
CA LEU A 31 -1.27 2.17 11.83
C LEU A 31 -0.94 3.09 13.00
N ALA A 32 -1.26 2.68 14.22
CA ALA A 32 -0.95 3.42 15.43
C ALA A 32 0.56 3.71 15.56
N ALA A 33 1.42 2.83 15.05
CA ALA A 33 2.86 3.02 15.06
C ALA A 33 3.38 4.02 14.00
N ARG A 34 2.64 4.26 12.90
CA ARG A 34 3.05 5.17 11.82
C ARG A 34 2.54 6.59 11.96
N LEU A 35 1.38 6.79 12.59
CA LEU A 35 0.77 8.10 12.75
C LEU A 35 1.67 9.10 13.49
N PRO A 36 2.38 8.75 14.60
CA PRO A 36 3.24 9.69 15.30
C PRO A 36 4.31 10.31 14.40
N PHE A 37 4.93 9.52 13.52
CA PHE A 37 5.90 10.05 12.57
C PHE A 37 5.31 11.14 11.69
N LEU A 38 4.09 10.93 11.18
CA LEU A 38 3.46 11.87 10.26
C LEU A 38 3.20 13.23 10.95
N PHE A 39 2.74 13.21 12.21
CA PHE A 39 2.52 14.41 13.00
C PHE A 39 3.85 15.11 13.35
N ILE A 40 4.86 14.37 13.76
CA ILE A 40 6.19 14.91 14.08
C ILE A 40 6.81 15.53 12.81
N ALA A 41 6.86 14.79 11.71
CA ALA A 41 7.45 15.25 10.48
C ALA A 41 6.72 16.48 9.91
N GLY A 42 5.38 16.46 9.90
CA GLY A 42 4.58 17.58 9.37
C GLY A 42 4.67 18.84 10.21
N ARG A 43 4.55 18.72 11.54
CA ARG A 43 4.51 19.89 12.44
C ARG A 43 5.88 20.48 12.72
N LEU A 44 6.89 19.65 12.89
CA LEU A 44 8.23 20.13 13.26
C LEU A 44 9.04 20.49 12.01
N TYR A 45 9.12 19.62 11.01
CA TYR A 45 9.96 19.81 9.84
C TYR A 45 9.24 20.56 8.70
N GLY A 46 7.92 20.44 8.62
CA GLY A 46 7.10 21.11 7.61
C GLY A 46 7.05 20.41 6.26
N ALA A 47 6.22 20.98 5.36
CA ALA A 47 5.86 20.32 4.10
C ALA A 47 7.04 20.17 3.14
N ALA A 48 7.93 21.17 3.04
CA ALA A 48 9.06 21.13 2.09
C ALA A 48 10.10 20.07 2.46
N ALA A 49 10.51 20.01 3.75
CA ALA A 49 11.45 18.99 4.22
C ALA A 49 10.85 17.58 4.09
N LEU A 50 9.57 17.41 4.46
CA LEU A 50 8.87 16.13 4.30
C LEU A 50 8.75 15.74 2.83
N GLY A 51 8.58 16.70 1.91
CA GLY A 51 8.49 16.44 0.47
C GLY A 51 9.83 16.02 -0.13
N ARG A 52 10.95 16.67 0.21
CA ARG A 52 12.30 16.21 -0.20
C ARG A 52 12.56 14.80 0.32
N PHE A 53 12.29 14.58 1.61
CA PHE A 53 12.41 13.27 2.22
C PHE A 53 11.56 12.21 1.50
N ALA A 54 10.29 12.48 1.21
CA ALA A 54 9.39 11.57 0.52
C ALA A 54 9.87 11.24 -0.91
N ALA A 55 10.31 12.24 -1.67
CA ALA A 55 10.86 12.04 -3.01
C ALA A 55 12.09 11.12 -2.97
N ALA A 56 13.02 11.38 -2.05
CA ALA A 56 14.24 10.58 -1.92
C ALA A 56 13.95 9.12 -1.51
N ILE A 57 13.15 8.91 -0.46
CA ILE A 57 12.87 7.56 0.04
C ILE A 57 12.11 6.69 -0.96
N ILE A 58 11.24 7.27 -1.79
CA ILE A 58 10.51 6.52 -2.81
C ILE A 58 11.48 5.92 -3.83
N VAL A 59 12.49 6.68 -4.25
CA VAL A 59 13.52 6.19 -5.17
C VAL A 59 14.41 5.15 -4.49
N VAL A 60 14.81 5.39 -3.25
CA VAL A 60 15.61 4.46 -2.44
C VAL A 60 14.87 3.14 -2.19
N GLU A 61 13.58 3.20 -1.80
CA GLU A 61 12.74 2.01 -1.61
C GLU A 61 12.59 1.21 -2.92
N PHE A 62 12.42 1.90 -4.04
CA PHE A 62 12.36 1.26 -5.36
C PHE A 62 13.67 0.54 -5.69
N ALA A 63 14.79 1.21 -5.53
CA ALA A 63 16.10 0.62 -5.72
C ALA A 63 16.32 -0.59 -4.80
N ALA A 64 15.89 -0.52 -3.55
CA ALA A 64 15.97 -1.64 -2.61
C ALA A 64 15.14 -2.85 -3.06
N GLN A 65 13.93 -2.65 -3.62
CA GLN A 65 13.15 -3.75 -4.19
C GLN A 65 13.89 -4.44 -5.34
N PHE A 66 14.51 -3.66 -6.25
CA PHE A 66 15.32 -4.20 -7.32
C PHE A 66 16.59 -4.92 -6.82
N ALA A 67 17.21 -4.40 -5.77
CA ALA A 67 18.41 -4.99 -5.17
C ALA A 67 18.20 -6.42 -4.69
N THR A 68 16.97 -6.77 -4.30
CA THR A 68 16.64 -8.16 -3.91
C THR A 68 16.57 -9.14 -5.09
N LEU A 69 16.58 -8.66 -6.34
CA LEU A 69 16.53 -9.47 -7.56
C LEU A 69 15.36 -10.50 -7.56
N GLY A 70 14.23 -10.17 -6.93
CA GLY A 70 13.08 -11.06 -6.79
C GLY A 70 13.25 -12.19 -5.76
N LEU A 71 14.41 -12.28 -5.10
CA LEU A 71 14.71 -13.32 -4.10
C LEU A 71 13.83 -13.20 -2.86
N LYS A 72 13.29 -12.02 -2.56
CA LYS A 72 12.28 -11.83 -1.51
C LYS A 72 11.10 -12.81 -1.65
N ARG A 73 10.69 -13.13 -2.88
CA ARG A 73 9.62 -14.10 -3.18
C ARG A 73 10.18 -15.48 -3.54
N GLY A 74 11.26 -15.53 -4.29
CA GLY A 74 11.82 -16.77 -4.84
C GLY A 74 12.60 -17.61 -3.83
N LEU A 75 13.08 -17.01 -2.73
CA LEU A 75 13.90 -17.71 -1.73
C LEU A 75 13.21 -18.94 -1.12
N ALA A 76 11.90 -18.86 -0.89
CA ALA A 76 11.14 -20.00 -0.36
C ALA A 76 11.18 -21.20 -1.30
N GLN A 77 11.10 -20.99 -2.61
CA GLN A 77 11.21 -22.04 -3.62
C GLN A 77 12.61 -22.66 -3.62
N GLU A 78 13.65 -21.84 -3.54
CA GLU A 78 15.03 -22.36 -3.48
C GLU A 78 15.30 -23.16 -2.20
N LEU A 79 14.82 -22.69 -1.06
CA LEU A 79 14.93 -23.42 0.21
C LEU A 79 14.15 -24.74 0.20
N SER A 80 13.03 -24.82 -0.52
CA SER A 80 12.22 -26.04 -0.63
C SER A 80 12.88 -27.15 -1.45
N ARG A 81 13.78 -26.82 -2.38
CA ARG A 81 14.52 -27.79 -3.21
C ARG A 81 15.46 -28.67 -2.41
N ARG A 82 15.92 -28.21 -1.24
CA ARG A 82 16.82 -28.93 -0.31
C ARG A 82 18.09 -29.50 -0.97
N THR A 83 18.57 -28.89 -2.04
CA THR A 83 19.76 -29.34 -2.79
C THR A 83 21.07 -29.00 -2.08
N ARG A 84 21.02 -28.00 -1.20
CA ARG A 84 22.17 -27.45 -0.45
C ARG A 84 21.77 -27.11 0.99
N PRO A 85 22.74 -26.96 1.93
CA PRO A 85 22.43 -26.50 3.28
C PRO A 85 21.68 -25.17 3.25
N SER A 86 20.57 -25.05 4.00
CA SER A 86 19.71 -23.87 3.98
C SER A 86 20.46 -22.58 4.33
N ALA A 87 21.45 -22.63 5.24
CA ALA A 87 22.29 -21.49 5.59
C ALA A 87 23.10 -20.97 4.39
N ASN A 88 23.59 -21.88 3.53
CA ASN A 88 24.37 -21.51 2.34
C ASN A 88 23.47 -20.90 1.26
N VAL A 89 22.22 -21.41 1.09
CA VAL A 89 21.22 -20.82 0.17
C VAL A 89 20.86 -19.39 0.61
N VAL A 90 20.66 -19.19 1.91
CA VAL A 90 20.39 -17.84 2.45
C VAL A 90 21.60 -16.93 2.29
N ALA A 91 22.84 -17.45 2.46
CA ALA A 91 24.05 -16.68 2.26
C ALA A 91 24.23 -16.26 0.78
N ASP A 92 23.91 -17.13 -0.18
CA ASP A 92 23.90 -16.79 -1.61
C ASP A 92 22.90 -15.67 -1.91
N ALA A 93 21.68 -15.75 -1.36
CA ALA A 93 20.65 -14.74 -1.52
C ALA A 93 21.05 -13.39 -0.90
N LEU A 94 21.68 -13.42 0.29
CA LEU A 94 22.21 -12.22 0.93
C LEU A 94 23.36 -11.60 0.13
N LEU A 95 24.26 -12.42 -0.40
CA LEU A 95 25.37 -11.94 -1.24
C LEU A 95 24.86 -11.25 -2.52
N LEU A 96 23.91 -11.88 -3.22
CA LEU A 96 23.32 -11.31 -4.43
C LEU A 96 22.61 -9.98 -4.14
N SER A 97 21.79 -9.96 -3.08
CA SER A 97 21.08 -8.75 -2.69
C SER A 97 22.02 -7.64 -2.23
N LEU A 98 23.08 -7.98 -1.50
CA LEU A 98 24.10 -7.02 -1.08
C LEU A 98 24.84 -6.43 -2.29
N THR A 99 25.22 -7.28 -3.26
CA THR A 99 25.87 -6.83 -4.50
C THR A 99 24.97 -5.89 -5.29
N GLY A 100 23.68 -6.27 -5.51
CA GLY A 100 22.70 -5.42 -6.16
C GLY A 100 22.46 -4.11 -5.41
N ALA A 101 22.36 -4.17 -4.07
CA ALA A 101 22.18 -3.00 -3.22
C ALA A 101 23.38 -2.05 -3.28
N THR A 102 24.62 -2.58 -3.28
CA THR A 102 25.83 -1.76 -3.38
C THR A 102 25.92 -1.06 -4.73
N LEU A 103 25.61 -1.76 -5.82
CA LEU A 103 25.59 -1.18 -7.15
C LEU A 103 24.56 -0.06 -7.27
N LEU A 104 23.30 -0.30 -6.85
CA LEU A 104 22.24 0.68 -6.92
C LEU A 104 22.47 1.86 -5.97
N ALA A 105 22.98 1.61 -4.77
CA ALA A 105 23.36 2.67 -3.84
C ALA A 105 24.47 3.55 -4.43
N GLY A 106 25.49 2.93 -5.04
CA GLY A 106 26.56 3.65 -5.72
C GLY A 106 26.04 4.49 -6.89
N VAL A 107 25.16 3.96 -7.72
CA VAL A 107 24.52 4.71 -8.82
C VAL A 107 23.74 5.91 -8.31
N LEU A 108 22.89 5.74 -7.30
CA LEU A 108 22.09 6.84 -6.74
C LEU A 108 22.92 7.87 -5.96
N TYR A 109 24.04 7.45 -5.38
CA TYR A 109 24.99 8.37 -4.75
C TYR A 109 25.70 9.25 -5.78
N LEU A 110 26.13 8.65 -6.92
CA LEU A 110 26.78 9.37 -8.02
C LEU A 110 25.79 10.22 -8.85
N PHE A 111 24.55 9.78 -8.97
CA PHE A 111 23.48 10.42 -9.74
C PHE A 111 22.25 10.69 -8.86
N PRO A 112 22.29 11.70 -7.97
CA PRO A 112 21.22 11.97 -7.00
C PRO A 112 19.96 12.62 -7.62
N GLY A 113 20.01 13.05 -8.87
CA GLY A 113 18.91 13.75 -9.55
C GLY A 113 17.51 13.10 -9.41
N PRO A 114 17.36 11.78 -9.55
CA PRO A 114 16.07 11.12 -9.34
C PRO A 114 15.52 11.28 -7.93
N MET A 115 16.39 11.38 -6.91
CA MET A 115 15.98 11.58 -5.51
C MET A 115 15.66 13.04 -5.20
N PHE A 116 16.40 13.97 -5.83
CA PHE A 116 16.30 15.40 -5.57
C PHE A 116 16.11 16.18 -6.87
N PRO A 117 14.94 16.08 -7.53
CA PRO A 117 14.69 16.73 -8.83
C PRO A 117 14.77 18.26 -8.77
N ALA A 118 14.45 18.84 -7.62
CA ALA A 118 14.54 20.29 -7.39
C ALA A 118 16.00 20.78 -7.16
N GLY A 119 16.98 19.88 -7.10
CA GLY A 119 18.38 20.19 -6.80
C GLY A 119 18.67 20.57 -5.34
N GLU A 120 17.66 20.71 -4.52
CA GLU A 120 17.80 21.04 -3.09
C GLU A 120 17.99 19.77 -2.27
N SER A 121 19.17 19.60 -1.67
CA SER A 121 19.47 18.49 -0.76
C SER A 121 20.55 18.86 0.23
N THR A 122 20.53 18.23 1.38
CA THR A 122 21.59 18.38 2.38
C THR A 122 22.69 17.32 2.18
N PRO A 123 23.89 17.51 2.73
CA PRO A 123 24.96 16.50 2.62
C PRO A 123 24.58 15.13 3.19
N LEU A 124 23.77 15.08 4.25
CA LEU A 124 23.34 13.83 4.86
C LEU A 124 22.17 13.19 4.11
N GLU A 125 21.30 13.97 3.46
CA GLU A 125 20.28 13.44 2.55
C GLU A 125 20.93 12.68 1.37
N HIS A 126 22.11 13.09 0.89
CA HIS A 126 22.87 12.36 -0.13
C HIS A 126 23.33 10.96 0.30
N LEU A 127 23.37 10.67 1.59
CA LEU A 127 23.72 9.34 2.12
C LEU A 127 22.52 8.38 2.20
N LEU A 128 21.30 8.82 1.93
CA LEU A 128 20.10 7.97 1.94
C LEU A 128 20.25 6.68 1.11
N PRO A 129 20.94 6.64 -0.05
CA PRO A 129 21.17 5.40 -0.79
C PRO A 129 21.85 4.29 0.00
N ILE A 130 22.63 4.63 1.04
CA ILE A 130 23.26 3.62 1.93
C ILE A 130 22.19 2.72 2.58
N THR A 131 20.99 3.22 2.80
CA THR A 131 19.89 2.44 3.39
C THR A 131 19.39 1.32 2.48
N ILE A 132 19.71 1.33 1.18
CA ILE A 132 19.38 0.25 0.24
C ILE A 132 20.02 -1.07 0.72
N LEU A 133 21.24 -1.02 1.26
CA LEU A 133 21.95 -2.20 1.74
C LEU A 133 21.19 -2.90 2.90
N PRO A 134 20.96 -2.23 4.04
CA PRO A 134 20.23 -2.86 5.13
C PRO A 134 18.78 -3.19 4.77
N MET A 135 18.11 -2.45 3.87
CA MET A 135 16.77 -2.79 3.39
C MET A 135 16.75 -4.12 2.65
N ALA A 136 17.63 -4.31 1.68
CA ALA A 136 17.71 -5.53 0.88
C ALA A 136 18.09 -6.74 1.76
N ILE A 137 19.08 -6.58 2.63
CA ILE A 137 19.48 -7.61 3.60
C ILE A 137 18.30 -7.97 4.53
N GLY A 138 17.61 -6.97 5.07
CA GLY A 138 16.47 -7.15 5.95
C GLY A 138 15.32 -7.90 5.27
N ASP A 139 15.00 -7.56 4.02
CA ASP A 139 13.94 -8.23 3.26
C ASP A 139 14.26 -9.71 3.00
N ILE A 140 15.51 -10.04 2.62
CA ILE A 140 15.94 -11.44 2.47
C ILE A 140 15.91 -12.18 3.80
N ALA A 141 16.38 -11.56 4.88
CA ALA A 141 16.35 -12.15 6.21
C ALA A 141 14.92 -12.47 6.66
N LEU A 142 14.00 -11.54 6.48
CA LEU A 142 12.59 -11.74 6.82
C LEU A 142 11.92 -12.80 5.93
N ALA A 143 12.25 -12.86 4.64
CA ALA A 143 11.77 -13.90 3.74
C ALA A 143 12.23 -15.29 4.17
N ALA A 144 13.51 -15.42 4.56
CA ALA A 144 14.06 -16.67 5.09
C ALA A 144 13.37 -17.09 6.40
N LEU A 145 13.12 -16.16 7.32
CA LEU A 145 12.42 -16.41 8.58
C LEU A 145 10.96 -16.80 8.35
N ALA A 146 10.29 -16.16 7.40
CA ALA A 146 8.91 -16.50 7.02
C ALA A 146 8.81 -17.93 6.49
N TYR A 147 9.80 -18.42 5.74
CA TYR A 147 9.87 -19.83 5.30
C TYR A 147 9.91 -20.80 6.48
N ARG A 148 10.47 -20.38 7.62
CA ARG A 148 10.46 -21.15 8.90
C ARG A 148 9.26 -20.81 9.80
N PHE A 149 8.24 -20.14 9.29
CA PHE A 149 7.04 -19.71 10.01
C PHE A 149 7.29 -18.71 11.16
N ASP A 150 8.47 -18.08 11.24
CA ASP A 150 8.72 -17.00 12.21
C ASP A 150 8.18 -15.66 11.68
N VAL A 151 6.85 -15.57 11.63
CA VAL A 151 6.15 -14.33 11.25
C VAL A 151 6.35 -13.24 12.31
N ALA A 152 6.61 -13.63 13.57
CA ALA A 152 6.82 -12.70 14.66
C ALA A 152 8.06 -11.81 14.43
N ALA A 153 9.09 -12.31 13.76
CA ALA A 153 10.26 -11.51 13.37
C ALA A 153 9.87 -10.35 12.43
N THR A 154 9.00 -10.61 11.44
CA THR A 154 8.49 -9.57 10.54
C THR A 154 7.69 -8.51 11.30
N VAL A 155 6.83 -8.92 12.23
CA VAL A 155 6.05 -7.99 13.05
C VAL A 155 6.98 -7.12 13.91
N ARG A 156 7.96 -7.73 14.59
CA ARG A 156 8.93 -6.99 15.42
C ARG A 156 9.72 -5.97 14.59
N ALA A 157 10.30 -6.38 13.47
CA ALA A 157 11.15 -5.53 12.64
C ALA A 157 10.33 -4.42 11.94
N ARG A 158 9.30 -4.80 11.18
CA ARG A 158 8.58 -3.89 10.26
C ARG A 158 7.36 -3.19 10.87
N ALA A 159 6.75 -3.73 11.93
CA ALA A 159 5.57 -3.12 12.54
C ALA A 159 5.87 -2.42 13.88
N VAL A 160 6.98 -2.75 14.53
CA VAL A 160 7.36 -2.15 15.80
C VAL A 160 8.65 -1.35 15.67
N VAL A 161 9.80 -1.99 15.44
CA VAL A 161 11.11 -1.33 15.53
C VAL A 161 11.24 -0.22 14.49
N GLU A 162 10.94 -0.50 13.22
CA GLU A 162 11.08 0.49 12.14
C GLU A 162 10.25 1.76 12.41
N PRO A 163 8.90 1.72 12.57
CA PRO A 163 8.12 2.94 12.70
C PRO A 163 8.32 3.67 14.03
N TRP A 164 8.56 2.95 15.12
CA TRP A 164 8.82 3.60 16.41
C TRP A 164 10.20 4.26 16.46
N THR A 165 11.23 3.60 15.94
CA THR A 165 12.57 4.20 15.82
C THR A 165 12.50 5.44 14.93
N LEU A 166 11.81 5.38 13.80
CA LEU A 166 11.62 6.52 12.90
C LEU A 166 10.94 7.69 13.62
N SER A 167 9.85 7.43 14.33
CA SER A 167 9.08 8.47 15.02
C SER A 167 9.87 9.11 16.18
N ILE A 168 10.48 8.28 17.03
CA ILE A 168 11.26 8.76 18.19
C ILE A 168 12.49 9.52 17.73
N ALA A 169 13.26 8.94 16.77
CA ALA A 169 14.46 9.60 16.27
C ALA A 169 14.13 10.90 15.55
N ALA A 170 13.07 10.97 14.73
CA ALA A 170 12.64 12.21 14.10
C ALA A 170 12.29 13.28 15.14
N GLY A 171 11.58 12.92 16.21
CA GLY A 171 11.26 13.86 17.29
C GLY A 171 12.47 14.38 18.03
N VAL A 172 13.42 13.51 18.38
CA VAL A 172 14.65 13.89 19.10
C VAL A 172 15.61 14.69 18.21
N LEU A 173 15.83 14.22 16.98
CA LEU A 173 16.79 14.84 16.06
C LEU A 173 16.35 16.22 15.57
N PHE A 174 15.08 16.56 15.64
CA PHE A 174 14.63 17.91 15.34
C PHE A 174 15.34 18.98 16.22
N TRP A 175 15.59 18.65 17.48
CA TRP A 175 16.24 19.57 18.43
C TRP A 175 17.78 19.59 18.29
N VAL A 176 18.37 18.59 17.64
CA VAL A 176 19.83 18.45 17.52
C VAL A 176 20.32 18.82 16.13
N VAL A 177 19.66 18.29 15.08
CA VAL A 177 20.03 18.47 13.67
C VAL A 177 18.77 18.64 12.83
N PRO A 178 18.07 19.77 12.91
CA PRO A 178 16.76 19.95 12.28
C PRO A 178 16.78 19.82 10.75
N ALA A 179 17.89 20.16 10.10
CA ALA A 179 18.00 20.08 8.64
C ALA A 179 18.00 18.62 8.12
N ASP A 180 18.67 17.72 8.83
CA ASP A 180 18.92 16.34 8.40
C ASP A 180 18.18 15.30 9.25
N GLY A 181 17.42 15.74 10.25
CA GLY A 181 16.82 14.88 11.26
C GLY A 181 15.94 13.78 10.67
N LEU A 182 15.19 14.06 9.59
CA LEU A 182 14.37 13.05 8.92
C LEU A 182 15.22 11.98 8.23
N ALA A 183 16.28 12.37 7.55
CA ALA A 183 17.18 11.44 6.86
C ALA A 183 17.89 10.50 7.85
N ILE A 184 18.44 11.08 8.93
CA ILE A 184 19.12 10.31 10.00
C ILE A 184 18.12 9.38 10.70
N ALA A 185 16.92 9.87 11.03
CA ALA A 185 15.88 9.07 11.67
C ALA A 185 15.49 7.86 10.80
N TYR A 186 15.38 8.06 9.50
CA TYR A 186 15.10 6.98 8.55
C TYR A 186 16.24 5.96 8.50
N MET A 187 17.50 6.42 8.38
CA MET A 187 18.66 5.53 8.42
C MET A 187 18.65 4.68 9.69
N LEU A 188 18.51 5.31 10.87
CA LEU A 188 18.46 4.60 12.15
C LEU A 188 17.33 3.57 12.21
N SER A 189 16.15 3.92 11.66
CA SER A 189 15.00 3.02 11.67
C SER A 189 15.23 1.78 10.81
N ILE A 190 15.80 1.95 9.61
CA ILE A 190 16.09 0.85 8.70
C ILE A 190 17.22 -0.04 9.23
N PHE A 191 18.30 0.53 9.77
CA PHE A 191 19.37 -0.23 10.41
C PHE A 191 18.85 -1.01 11.63
N GLY A 192 18.05 -0.37 12.49
CA GLY A 192 17.44 -1.02 13.65
C GLY A 192 16.52 -2.18 13.27
N ALA A 193 15.68 -1.99 12.26
CA ALA A 193 14.81 -3.05 11.74
C ALA A 193 15.63 -4.22 11.17
N THR A 194 16.70 -3.93 10.43
CA THR A 194 17.56 -4.96 9.84
C THR A 194 18.30 -5.77 10.91
N ILE A 195 18.86 -5.12 11.93
CA ILE A 195 19.49 -5.82 13.05
C ILE A 195 18.47 -6.73 13.75
N THR A 196 17.23 -6.23 13.96
CA THR A 196 16.13 -7.01 14.55
C THR A 196 15.77 -8.24 13.72
N ALA A 197 15.95 -8.20 12.39
CA ALA A 197 15.73 -9.34 11.50
C ALA A 197 16.93 -10.29 11.47
N LEU A 198 18.17 -9.78 11.51
CA LEU A 198 19.39 -10.59 11.42
C LEU A 198 19.62 -11.47 12.65
N VAL A 199 19.32 -10.98 13.85
CA VAL A 199 19.51 -11.76 15.09
C VAL A 199 18.72 -13.08 15.06
N PRO A 200 17.41 -13.12 14.79
CA PRO A 200 16.69 -14.38 14.68
C PRO A 200 17.10 -15.19 13.44
N LEU A 201 17.53 -14.55 12.34
CA LEU A 201 18.05 -15.25 11.17
C LEU A 201 19.26 -16.12 11.54
N VAL A 202 20.28 -15.53 12.18
CA VAL A 202 21.48 -16.24 12.59
C VAL A 202 21.16 -17.33 13.62
N LYS A 203 20.26 -17.08 14.56
CA LYS A 203 19.81 -18.10 15.52
C LYS A 203 19.08 -19.28 14.85
N SER A 204 18.31 -18.99 13.80
CA SER A 204 17.48 -20.01 13.12
C SER A 204 18.26 -20.81 12.09
N TYR A 205 19.09 -20.19 11.28
CA TYR A 205 19.83 -20.84 10.18
C TYR A 205 21.27 -21.19 10.54
N GLY A 206 21.84 -20.54 11.56
CA GLY A 206 23.26 -20.62 11.87
C GLY A 206 24.13 -19.85 10.87
N LEU A 207 25.44 -19.93 11.05
CA LEU A 207 26.40 -19.40 10.08
C LEU A 207 26.64 -20.40 8.95
N PRO A 208 26.85 -19.94 7.72
CA PRO A 208 27.15 -20.82 6.58
C PRO A 208 28.46 -21.57 6.83
N ARG A 209 28.44 -22.90 6.67
CA ARG A 209 29.62 -23.74 6.83
C ARG A 209 30.16 -24.17 5.47
N GLN A 210 31.47 -24.08 5.28
CA GLN A 210 32.14 -24.44 4.00
C GLN A 210 31.48 -23.77 2.79
N TRP A 211 30.93 -22.57 2.99
CA TRP A 211 30.26 -21.82 1.94
C TRP A 211 31.29 -21.34 0.92
N ARG A 212 31.04 -21.71 -0.34
CA ARG A 212 31.79 -21.20 -1.50
C ARG A 212 30.77 -20.69 -2.50
N PRO A 213 30.73 -19.36 -2.76
CA PRO A 213 29.84 -18.81 -3.76
C PRO A 213 30.23 -19.32 -5.15
N ASP A 214 29.28 -19.93 -5.85
CA ASP A 214 29.44 -20.35 -7.24
C ASP A 214 28.84 -19.27 -8.13
N VAL A 215 29.72 -18.56 -8.87
CA VAL A 215 29.32 -17.43 -9.74
C VAL A 215 28.30 -17.85 -10.78
N LEU A 216 28.46 -19.04 -11.38
CA LEU A 216 27.50 -19.57 -12.35
C LEU A 216 26.16 -19.92 -11.70
N GLY A 217 26.20 -20.52 -10.51
CA GLY A 217 25.01 -20.80 -9.69
C GLY A 217 24.28 -19.54 -9.29
N LEU A 218 25.02 -18.51 -8.86
CA LEU A 218 24.46 -17.19 -8.55
C LEU A 218 23.81 -16.52 -9.76
N GLY A 219 24.45 -16.58 -10.93
CA GLY A 219 23.88 -16.07 -12.18
C GLY A 219 22.58 -16.78 -12.57
N ARG A 220 22.53 -18.13 -12.45
CA ARG A 220 21.31 -18.90 -12.70
C ARG A 220 20.20 -18.56 -11.70
N LEU A 221 20.54 -18.37 -10.43
CA LEU A 221 19.59 -17.97 -9.40
C LEU A 221 18.99 -16.59 -9.70
N THR A 222 19.82 -15.63 -10.12
CA THR A 222 19.36 -14.29 -10.54
C THR A 222 18.41 -14.38 -11.72
N LEU A 223 18.80 -15.08 -12.80
CA LEU A 223 17.96 -15.21 -14.00
C LEU A 223 16.61 -15.90 -13.71
N ALA A 224 16.63 -16.93 -12.87
CA ALA A 224 15.41 -17.63 -12.49
C ALA A 224 14.43 -16.74 -11.69
N ASN A 225 14.95 -15.78 -10.92
CA ASN A 225 14.12 -14.89 -10.10
C ASN A 225 13.85 -13.52 -10.76
N LEU A 226 14.44 -13.20 -11.90
CA LEU A 226 14.23 -11.94 -12.61
C LEU A 226 12.76 -11.64 -12.94
N PRO A 227 11.91 -12.62 -13.34
CA PRO A 227 10.47 -12.38 -13.50
C PRO A 227 9.77 -11.94 -12.22
N LEU A 228 10.21 -12.44 -11.05
CA LEU A 228 9.68 -12.04 -9.75
C LEU A 228 10.11 -10.62 -9.40
N ALA A 229 11.34 -10.22 -9.72
CA ALA A 229 11.80 -8.84 -9.60
C ALA A 229 10.94 -7.89 -10.46
N GLY A 230 10.60 -8.30 -11.68
CA GLY A 230 9.67 -7.56 -12.54
C GLY A 230 8.27 -7.40 -11.91
N ALA A 231 7.76 -8.46 -11.29
CA ALA A 231 6.48 -8.40 -10.57
C ALA A 231 6.53 -7.45 -9.35
N ASP A 232 7.63 -7.45 -8.60
CA ASP A 232 7.84 -6.51 -7.50
C ASP A 232 7.91 -5.06 -7.98
N ALA A 233 8.56 -4.82 -9.13
CA ALA A 233 8.61 -3.50 -9.77
C ALA A 233 7.21 -3.01 -10.20
N VAL A 234 6.40 -3.89 -10.78
CA VAL A 234 5.01 -3.59 -11.16
C VAL A 234 4.17 -3.26 -9.92
N GLU A 235 4.30 -4.04 -8.85
CA GLU A 235 3.58 -3.76 -7.61
C GLU A 235 3.98 -2.42 -7.00
N TRP A 236 5.28 -2.12 -6.96
CA TRP A 236 5.77 -0.83 -6.48
C TRP A 236 5.26 0.32 -7.36
N GLY A 237 5.39 0.19 -8.70
CA GLY A 237 4.95 1.20 -9.66
C GLY A 237 3.47 1.55 -9.47
N THR A 238 2.61 0.57 -9.37
CA THR A 238 1.16 0.78 -9.16
C THR A 238 0.86 1.58 -7.88
N ARG A 239 1.73 1.53 -6.87
CA ARG A 239 1.51 2.17 -5.56
C ARG A 239 2.22 3.50 -5.36
N LYS A 240 3.29 3.80 -6.13
CA LYS A 240 4.21 4.90 -5.83
C LYS A 240 4.59 5.75 -7.04
N LEU A 241 4.18 5.34 -8.23
CA LEU A 241 4.55 6.04 -9.46
C LEU A 241 3.97 7.46 -9.52
N ASP A 242 2.80 7.66 -8.97
CA ASP A 242 2.10 8.94 -8.88
C ASP A 242 2.94 10.01 -8.17
N ILE A 243 3.39 9.71 -6.95
CA ILE A 243 4.23 10.64 -6.19
C ILE A 243 5.65 10.75 -6.76
N ALA A 244 6.19 9.68 -7.35
CA ALA A 244 7.50 9.71 -8.01
C ALA A 244 7.46 10.66 -9.23
N ILE A 245 6.40 10.62 -10.03
CA ILE A 245 6.21 11.55 -11.15
C ILE A 245 5.95 12.98 -10.62
N LEU A 246 5.07 13.14 -9.63
CA LEU A 246 4.79 14.46 -9.07
C LEU A 246 6.07 15.17 -8.60
N ALA A 247 6.98 14.42 -7.97
CA ALA A 247 8.24 14.96 -7.47
C ALA A 247 9.15 15.53 -8.58
N GLN A 248 8.99 15.08 -9.84
CA GLN A 248 9.75 15.62 -10.98
C GLN A 248 9.18 16.95 -11.51
N PHE A 249 7.94 17.28 -11.17
CA PHE A 249 7.24 18.42 -11.78
C PHE A 249 6.81 19.50 -10.78
N ALA A 250 6.67 19.15 -9.50
CA ALA A 250 6.16 20.02 -8.45
C ALA A 250 7.22 20.35 -7.39
N PRO A 251 7.12 21.51 -6.72
CA PRO A 251 8.03 21.88 -5.64
C PRO A 251 7.89 20.91 -4.46
N PRO A 252 8.97 20.74 -3.65
CA PRO A 252 8.98 19.81 -2.52
C PRO A 252 7.80 19.96 -1.55
N ALA A 253 7.34 21.18 -1.31
CA ALA A 253 6.21 21.41 -0.43
C ALA A 253 4.91 20.71 -0.91
N ALA A 254 4.63 20.77 -2.21
CA ALA A 254 3.46 20.09 -2.79
C ALA A 254 3.61 18.56 -2.73
N VAL A 255 4.82 18.05 -2.96
CA VAL A 255 5.13 16.61 -2.81
C VAL A 255 4.91 16.16 -1.36
N GLY A 256 5.32 16.98 -0.37
CA GLY A 256 5.09 16.70 1.05
C GLY A 256 3.62 16.67 1.42
N VAL A 257 2.84 17.62 0.91
CA VAL A 257 1.38 17.64 1.07
C VAL A 257 0.73 16.39 0.45
N TYR A 258 1.13 16.03 -0.77
CA TYR A 258 0.66 14.82 -1.44
C TYR A 258 1.03 13.54 -0.68
N TYR A 259 2.26 13.46 -0.17
CA TYR A 259 2.72 12.33 0.64
C TYR A 259 1.85 12.12 1.88
N VAL A 260 1.50 13.20 2.60
CA VAL A 260 0.58 13.12 3.74
C VAL A 260 -0.79 12.63 3.31
N ALA A 261 -1.34 13.17 2.23
CA ALA A 261 -2.61 12.73 1.67
C ALA A 261 -2.57 11.23 1.31
N GLN A 262 -1.48 10.74 0.71
CA GLN A 262 -1.28 9.33 0.37
C GLN A 262 -1.19 8.43 1.64
N GLN A 263 -0.54 8.91 2.72
CA GLN A 263 -0.51 8.16 3.97
C GLN A 263 -1.91 8.02 4.58
N ILE A 264 -2.73 9.07 4.54
CA ILE A 264 -4.13 9.04 4.98
C ILE A 264 -4.94 8.06 4.11
N ALA A 265 -4.84 8.16 2.78
CA ALA A 265 -5.53 7.27 1.85
C ALA A 265 -5.05 5.81 1.96
N SER A 266 -3.86 5.56 2.54
CA SER A 266 -3.38 4.20 2.81
C SER A 266 -4.22 3.44 3.85
N LEU A 267 -5.05 4.13 4.64
CA LEU A 267 -5.90 3.52 5.67
C LEU A 267 -6.93 2.55 5.07
N PRO A 268 -7.81 2.96 4.15
CA PRO A 268 -8.73 2.04 3.49
C PRO A 268 -7.99 1.01 2.62
N GLN A 269 -6.84 1.35 2.04
CA GLN A 269 -6.04 0.43 1.23
C GLN A 269 -5.65 -0.85 1.97
N LYS A 270 -5.30 -0.76 3.25
CA LYS A 270 -4.87 -1.91 4.04
C LYS A 270 -5.97 -2.92 4.33
N LEU A 271 -7.23 -2.51 4.30
CA LEU A 271 -8.35 -3.43 4.51
C LEU A 271 -8.41 -4.54 3.45
N LYS A 272 -8.11 -4.22 2.19
CA LYS A 272 -8.11 -5.20 1.11
C LYS A 272 -7.09 -6.31 1.32
N THR A 273 -5.89 -5.97 1.81
CA THR A 273 -4.81 -6.95 2.03
C THR A 273 -5.11 -7.93 3.17
N SER A 274 -6.13 -7.64 3.99
CA SER A 274 -6.56 -8.53 5.07
C SER A 274 -7.29 -9.78 4.57
N PHE A 275 -7.87 -9.74 3.37
CA PHE A 275 -8.61 -10.85 2.77
C PHE A 275 -7.79 -11.66 1.76
N GLU A 276 -6.73 -11.08 1.18
CA GLU A 276 -5.89 -11.73 0.17
C GLU A 276 -5.35 -13.11 0.58
N PRO A 277 -4.82 -13.32 1.80
CA PRO A 277 -4.21 -14.60 2.17
C PRO A 277 -5.21 -15.76 2.21
N ILE A 278 -6.50 -15.46 2.32
CA ILE A 278 -7.56 -16.47 2.46
C ILE A 278 -8.27 -16.71 1.14
N LEU A 279 -8.38 -15.67 0.30
CA LEU A 279 -8.99 -15.79 -1.03
C LEU A 279 -8.25 -16.80 -1.93
N GLY A 280 -6.92 -16.80 -1.90
CA GLY A 280 -6.11 -17.70 -2.72
C GLY A 280 -6.44 -19.18 -2.54
N PRO A 281 -6.32 -19.76 -1.33
CA PRO A 281 -6.68 -21.16 -1.06
C PRO A 281 -8.12 -21.51 -1.41
N VAL A 282 -9.07 -20.62 -1.15
CA VAL A 282 -10.49 -20.84 -1.46
C VAL A 282 -10.73 -20.88 -2.97
N ILE A 283 -10.12 -19.95 -3.72
CA ILE A 283 -10.23 -19.93 -5.17
C ILE A 283 -9.57 -21.17 -5.78
N THR A 284 -8.36 -21.56 -5.36
CA THR A 284 -7.64 -22.70 -5.92
C THR A 284 -8.37 -24.03 -5.68
N ARG A 285 -9.01 -24.21 -4.52
CA ARG A 285 -9.84 -25.37 -4.25
C ARG A 285 -11.04 -25.44 -5.19
N ASN A 286 -11.80 -24.36 -5.32
CA ASN A 286 -12.97 -24.32 -6.20
C ASN A 286 -12.59 -24.45 -7.69
N LEU A 287 -11.38 -24.00 -8.09
CA LEU A 287 -10.85 -24.21 -9.43
C LEU A 287 -10.57 -25.70 -9.69
N ALA A 288 -9.98 -26.42 -8.73
CA ALA A 288 -9.73 -27.85 -8.85
C ALA A 288 -11.03 -28.67 -8.98
N GLU A 289 -12.12 -28.18 -8.38
CA GLU A 289 -13.46 -28.78 -8.47
C GLU A 289 -14.28 -28.28 -9.69
N ASN A 290 -13.72 -27.39 -10.54
CA ASN A 290 -14.42 -26.70 -11.64
C ASN A 290 -15.69 -25.94 -11.20
N ASN A 291 -15.75 -25.52 -9.93
CA ASN A 291 -16.90 -24.81 -9.35
C ASN A 291 -16.81 -23.30 -9.59
N PHE A 292 -16.86 -22.87 -10.85
CA PHE A 292 -16.80 -21.45 -11.25
C PHE A 292 -17.92 -20.58 -10.64
N PRO A 293 -19.18 -21.07 -10.48
CA PRO A 293 -20.22 -20.29 -9.83
C PRO A 293 -19.91 -19.95 -8.37
N ALA A 294 -19.27 -20.84 -7.62
CA ALA A 294 -18.85 -20.57 -6.23
C ALA A 294 -17.78 -19.47 -6.19
N ILE A 295 -16.79 -19.52 -7.11
CA ILE A 295 -15.76 -18.48 -7.23
C ILE A 295 -16.40 -17.11 -7.48
N VAL A 296 -17.34 -17.02 -8.43
CA VAL A 296 -18.05 -15.76 -8.74
C VAL A 296 -18.79 -15.21 -7.52
N ARG A 297 -19.53 -16.07 -6.80
CA ARG A 297 -20.25 -15.64 -5.57
C ARG A 297 -19.30 -15.12 -4.50
N GLN A 298 -18.18 -15.82 -4.25
CA GLN A 298 -17.17 -15.43 -3.26
C GLN A 298 -16.49 -14.10 -3.64
N LEU A 299 -16.15 -13.91 -4.92
CA LEU A 299 -15.59 -12.65 -5.40
C LEU A 299 -16.58 -11.49 -5.25
N CYS A 300 -17.86 -11.69 -5.55
CA CYS A 300 -18.90 -10.67 -5.36
C CYS A 300 -19.07 -10.31 -3.88
N GLN A 301 -19.06 -11.31 -3.01
CA GLN A 301 -19.30 -11.13 -1.57
C GLN A 301 -18.11 -10.42 -0.90
N VAL A 302 -16.90 -10.94 -1.07
CA VAL A 302 -15.69 -10.33 -0.51
C VAL A 302 -15.44 -8.96 -1.14
N GLY A 303 -15.67 -8.83 -2.45
CA GLY A 303 -15.57 -7.57 -3.14
C GLY A 303 -16.52 -6.51 -2.60
N PHE A 304 -17.76 -6.88 -2.28
CA PHE A 304 -18.70 -5.97 -1.63
C PHE A 304 -18.23 -5.57 -0.23
N TRP A 305 -17.72 -6.50 0.58
CA TRP A 305 -17.23 -6.19 1.92
C TRP A 305 -16.07 -5.18 1.90
N ILE A 306 -15.11 -5.41 0.99
CA ILE A 306 -13.96 -4.51 0.82
C ILE A 306 -14.44 -3.13 0.35
N THR A 307 -15.29 -3.10 -0.69
CA THR A 307 -15.79 -1.84 -1.26
C THR A 307 -16.61 -1.06 -0.22
N ALA A 308 -17.49 -1.73 0.55
CA ALA A 308 -18.28 -1.09 1.58
C ALA A 308 -17.41 -0.50 2.70
N ALA A 309 -16.42 -1.25 3.18
CA ALA A 309 -15.52 -0.77 4.22
C ALA A 309 -14.65 0.41 3.72
N GLN A 310 -14.10 0.32 2.50
CA GLN A 310 -13.30 1.39 1.92
C GLN A 310 -14.14 2.65 1.65
N ALA A 311 -15.36 2.50 1.12
CA ALA A 311 -16.25 3.63 0.85
C ALA A 311 -16.66 4.36 2.13
N GLY A 312 -16.95 3.63 3.21
CA GLY A 312 -17.27 4.26 4.50
C GLY A 312 -16.12 5.09 5.06
N ILE A 313 -14.90 4.54 5.04
CA ILE A 313 -13.71 5.26 5.48
C ILE A 313 -13.40 6.43 4.54
N ALA A 314 -13.49 6.21 3.22
CA ALA A 314 -13.23 7.26 2.24
C ALA A 314 -14.19 8.43 2.38
N LEU A 315 -15.49 8.18 2.62
CA LEU A 315 -16.47 9.23 2.88
C LEU A 315 -16.15 9.98 4.17
N ALA A 316 -15.93 9.29 5.28
CA ALA A 316 -15.67 9.91 6.57
C ALA A 316 -14.39 10.77 6.56
N LEU A 317 -13.28 10.24 6.01
CA LEU A 317 -12.02 10.96 5.93
C LEU A 317 -12.01 12.02 4.81
N GLY A 318 -12.71 11.78 3.69
CA GLY A 318 -12.76 12.71 2.56
C GLY A 318 -13.59 13.95 2.86
N ILE A 319 -14.74 13.81 3.52
CA ILE A 319 -15.58 14.95 3.94
C ILE A 319 -14.87 15.76 5.01
N SER A 320 -14.30 15.10 6.03
CA SER A 320 -13.50 15.76 7.07
C SER A 320 -12.06 16.03 6.64
N GLY A 321 -11.78 16.05 5.34
CA GLY A 321 -10.42 16.13 4.80
C GLY A 321 -9.63 17.34 5.29
N LYS A 322 -10.27 18.51 5.45
CA LYS A 322 -9.66 19.72 6.01
C LYS A 322 -9.17 19.50 7.43
N ALA A 323 -10.03 18.98 8.29
CA ALA A 323 -9.70 18.69 9.70
C ALA A 323 -8.63 17.61 9.81
N VAL A 324 -8.72 16.54 9.00
CA VAL A 324 -7.76 15.42 8.98
C VAL A 324 -6.37 15.87 8.50
N MET A 325 -6.28 16.64 7.42
CA MET A 325 -5.02 17.21 6.93
C MET A 325 -4.45 18.25 7.91
N GLY A 326 -5.32 19.05 8.54
CA GLY A 326 -4.98 20.02 9.55
C GLY A 326 -4.35 19.44 10.82
N LEU A 327 -4.66 18.18 11.16
CA LEU A 327 -3.99 17.48 12.26
C LEU A 327 -2.47 17.38 12.07
N VAL A 328 -2.02 17.17 10.84
CA VAL A 328 -0.59 17.09 10.51
C VAL A 328 0.04 18.49 10.54
N GLY A 329 -0.73 19.53 10.17
CA GLY A 329 -0.31 20.92 10.26
C GLY A 329 -1.10 21.82 9.30
N PRO A 330 -1.19 23.14 9.59
CA PRO A 330 -1.99 24.07 8.78
C PRO A 330 -1.57 24.12 7.30
N ARG A 331 -0.28 23.94 7.01
CA ARG A 331 0.28 23.96 5.65
C ARG A 331 -0.16 22.76 4.80
N PHE A 332 -0.74 21.72 5.40
CA PHE A 332 -1.19 20.52 4.70
C PHE A 332 -2.66 20.58 4.27
N VAL A 333 -3.43 21.54 4.80
CA VAL A 333 -4.86 21.70 4.49
C VAL A 333 -5.12 21.86 2.98
N GLY A 334 -4.21 22.51 2.25
CA GLY A 334 -4.29 22.62 0.79
C GLY A 334 -4.28 21.28 0.03
N GLY A 335 -3.91 20.17 0.70
CA GLY A 335 -3.94 18.82 0.13
C GLY A 335 -5.27 18.09 0.25
N THR A 336 -6.33 18.73 0.76
CA THR A 336 -7.66 18.10 0.94
C THR A 336 -8.21 17.54 -0.37
N GLY A 337 -8.03 18.24 -1.50
CA GLY A 337 -8.45 17.76 -2.81
C GLY A 337 -7.68 16.50 -3.24
N ALA A 338 -6.36 16.48 -3.04
CA ALA A 338 -5.54 15.29 -3.33
C ALA A 338 -5.96 14.10 -2.44
N ALA A 339 -6.20 14.34 -1.15
CA ALA A 339 -6.66 13.30 -0.21
C ALA A 339 -8.02 12.72 -0.64
N ALA A 340 -8.97 13.56 -1.06
CA ALA A 340 -10.28 13.12 -1.52
C ALA A 340 -10.18 12.22 -2.76
N PHE A 341 -9.39 12.61 -3.77
CA PHE A 341 -9.17 11.80 -4.97
C PHE A 341 -8.41 10.50 -4.69
N LEU A 342 -7.42 10.51 -3.78
CA LEU A 342 -6.70 9.31 -3.37
C LEU A 342 -7.63 8.33 -2.62
N LEU A 343 -8.49 8.83 -1.74
CA LEU A 343 -9.50 8.02 -1.06
C LEU A 343 -10.50 7.43 -2.06
N LEU A 344 -10.93 8.22 -3.05
CA LEU A 344 -11.77 7.74 -4.15
C LEU A 344 -11.04 6.67 -4.97
N ALA A 345 -9.75 6.86 -5.25
CA ALA A 345 -8.92 5.91 -5.98
C ALA A 345 -8.90 4.52 -5.31
N GLU A 346 -8.86 4.47 -3.96
CA GLU A 346 -8.91 3.19 -3.23
C GLU A 346 -10.26 2.49 -3.36
N VAL A 347 -11.36 3.23 -3.36
CA VAL A 347 -12.70 2.66 -3.61
C VAL A 347 -12.81 2.12 -5.03
N MET A 348 -12.29 2.89 -6.01
CA MET A 348 -12.28 2.46 -7.42
C MET A 348 -11.37 1.25 -7.67
N ALA A 349 -10.33 1.06 -6.86
CA ALA A 349 -9.42 -0.08 -6.94
C ALA A 349 -10.03 -1.41 -6.43
N ALA A 350 -11.04 -1.37 -5.58
CA ALA A 350 -11.59 -2.55 -4.92
C ALA A 350 -11.99 -3.69 -5.89
N PRO A 351 -12.69 -3.44 -7.01
CA PRO A 351 -13.03 -4.47 -7.97
C PRO A 351 -11.80 -5.09 -8.66
N ALA A 352 -10.75 -4.28 -8.93
CA ALA A 352 -9.52 -4.78 -9.54
C ALA A 352 -8.82 -5.78 -8.62
N VAL A 353 -8.70 -5.45 -7.33
CA VAL A 353 -8.00 -6.27 -6.34
C VAL A 353 -8.66 -7.63 -6.18
N VAL A 354 -9.98 -7.66 -6.04
CA VAL A 354 -10.72 -8.92 -5.89
C VAL A 354 -10.66 -9.75 -7.17
N SER A 355 -10.75 -9.10 -8.34
CA SER A 355 -10.59 -9.77 -9.64
C SER A 355 -9.18 -10.34 -9.81
N GLU A 356 -8.16 -9.60 -9.38
CA GLU A 356 -6.76 -10.01 -9.43
C GLU A 356 -6.50 -11.28 -8.62
N ALA A 357 -7.12 -11.43 -7.46
CA ALA A 357 -7.00 -12.63 -6.64
C ALA A 357 -7.40 -13.92 -7.38
N ALA A 358 -8.35 -13.83 -8.32
CA ALA A 358 -8.71 -14.95 -9.18
C ALA A 358 -7.81 -15.03 -10.43
N LEU A 359 -7.50 -13.88 -11.05
CA LEU A 359 -6.76 -13.83 -12.32
C LEU A 359 -5.33 -14.34 -12.19
N ILE A 360 -4.70 -14.22 -11.03
CA ILE A 360 -3.37 -14.77 -10.74
C ILE A 360 -3.33 -16.28 -11.00
N TYR A 361 -4.41 -16.99 -10.71
CA TYR A 361 -4.49 -18.44 -10.90
C TYR A 361 -5.09 -18.85 -12.26
N ILE A 362 -6.03 -18.07 -12.80
CA ILE A 362 -6.79 -18.43 -14.01
C ILE A 362 -6.09 -17.92 -15.26
N ALA A 363 -5.54 -16.72 -15.24
CA ALA A 363 -4.95 -16.07 -16.42
C ALA A 363 -3.77 -15.14 -16.05
N PRO A 364 -2.67 -15.68 -15.50
CA PRO A 364 -1.58 -14.87 -14.94
C PRO A 364 -0.95 -13.93 -15.95
N ILE A 365 -0.74 -14.38 -17.21
CA ILE A 365 -0.13 -13.55 -18.25
C ILE A 365 -1.04 -12.38 -18.63
N ARG A 366 -2.36 -12.62 -18.80
CA ARG A 366 -3.31 -11.55 -19.13
C ARG A 366 -3.44 -10.55 -17.99
N ASN A 367 -3.41 -11.04 -16.72
CA ASN A 367 -3.42 -10.17 -15.55
C ASN A 367 -2.17 -9.28 -15.51
N LEU A 368 -0.99 -9.85 -15.78
CA LEU A 368 0.27 -9.09 -15.86
C LEU A 368 0.22 -8.02 -16.96
N MET A 369 -0.29 -8.36 -18.13
CA MET A 369 -0.44 -7.40 -19.24
C MET A 369 -1.34 -6.23 -18.87
N ILE A 370 -2.48 -6.49 -18.21
CA ILE A 370 -3.37 -5.42 -17.73
C ILE A 370 -2.66 -4.57 -16.67
N SER A 371 -1.90 -5.18 -15.75
CA SER A 371 -1.16 -4.43 -14.72
C SER A 371 -0.06 -3.56 -15.33
N LEU A 372 0.68 -4.04 -16.33
CA LEU A 372 1.66 -3.25 -17.08
C LEU A 372 1.00 -2.09 -17.84
N ALA A 373 -0.12 -2.37 -18.53
CA ALA A 373 -0.89 -1.34 -19.23
C ALA A 373 -1.42 -0.29 -18.24
N THR A 374 -1.82 -0.70 -17.03
CA THR A 374 -2.27 0.22 -15.97
C THR A 374 -1.15 1.20 -15.58
N ILE A 375 0.10 0.73 -15.41
CA ILE A 375 1.25 1.58 -15.09
C ILE A 375 1.52 2.59 -16.21
N VAL A 376 1.48 2.16 -17.46
CA VAL A 376 1.69 3.05 -18.63
C VAL A 376 0.59 4.10 -18.70
N VAL A 377 -0.67 3.70 -18.53
CA VAL A 377 -1.82 4.62 -18.52
C VAL A 377 -1.73 5.60 -17.35
N GLN A 378 -1.36 5.11 -16.16
CA GLN A 378 -1.14 5.96 -14.98
C GLN A 378 -0.07 7.01 -15.24
N ALA A 379 1.10 6.62 -15.74
CA ALA A 379 2.17 7.55 -16.08
C ALA A 379 1.71 8.58 -17.11
N GLY A 380 1.09 8.13 -18.20
CA GLY A 380 0.60 8.99 -19.26
C GLY A 380 -0.45 10.01 -18.77
N LEU A 381 -1.47 9.55 -18.05
CA LEU A 381 -2.51 10.44 -17.50
C LEU A 381 -1.94 11.41 -16.46
N THR A 382 -1.03 10.95 -15.58
CA THR A 382 -0.41 11.80 -14.57
C THR A 382 0.38 12.94 -15.23
N VAL A 383 1.24 12.63 -16.20
CA VAL A 383 2.01 13.65 -16.93
C VAL A 383 1.09 14.57 -17.72
N THR A 384 0.10 14.03 -18.42
CA THR A 384 -0.87 14.81 -19.20
C THR A 384 -1.63 15.80 -18.30
N PHE A 385 -2.12 15.36 -17.15
CA PHE A 385 -2.86 16.22 -16.23
C PHE A 385 -1.98 17.33 -15.62
N ILE A 386 -0.73 17.01 -15.27
CA ILE A 386 0.23 18.00 -14.78
C ILE A 386 0.50 19.06 -15.87
N LEU A 387 0.80 18.63 -17.11
CA LEU A 387 1.10 19.55 -18.20
C LEU A 387 -0.12 20.39 -18.60
N PHE A 388 -1.31 19.79 -18.63
CA PHE A 388 -2.56 20.48 -18.91
C PHE A 388 -2.82 21.59 -17.88
N LEU A 389 -2.65 21.30 -16.58
CA LEU A 389 -2.83 22.31 -15.54
C LEU A 389 -1.77 23.43 -15.55
N ARG A 390 -0.61 23.21 -16.14
CA ARG A 390 0.39 24.29 -16.30
C ARG A 390 -0.10 25.43 -17.15
N THR A 391 -1.03 25.19 -18.06
CA THR A 391 -1.65 26.22 -18.92
C THR A 391 -2.90 26.85 -18.26
N ALA A 392 -3.36 26.30 -17.14
CA ALA A 392 -4.60 26.72 -16.49
C ALA A 392 -4.62 28.19 -16.01
N PRO A 393 -3.51 28.79 -15.53
CA PRO A 393 -3.50 30.21 -15.17
C PRO A 393 -3.79 31.16 -16.34
N ASP A 394 -3.55 30.71 -17.59
CA ASP A 394 -3.74 31.51 -18.81
C ASP A 394 -5.17 31.32 -19.39
N TRP A 395 -6.00 30.50 -18.75
CA TRP A 395 -7.37 30.27 -19.23
C TRP A 395 -8.28 31.44 -18.84
N ASP A 396 -9.07 31.87 -19.79
CA ASP A 396 -10.09 32.92 -19.57
C ASP A 396 -11.33 32.29 -18.90
N LEU A 397 -11.20 32.01 -17.60
CA LEU A 397 -12.23 31.41 -16.78
C LEU A 397 -12.86 32.44 -15.83
N PRO A 398 -14.14 32.24 -15.44
CA PRO A 398 -14.74 33.04 -14.37
C PRO A 398 -13.91 32.98 -13.10
N ASP A 399 -13.86 34.05 -12.30
CA ASP A 399 -13.03 34.16 -11.08
C ASP A 399 -13.18 33.01 -10.11
N TRP A 400 -14.38 32.42 -10.00
CA TRP A 400 -14.64 31.28 -9.13
C TRP A 400 -14.07 29.94 -9.63
N MET A 401 -13.64 29.88 -10.90
CA MET A 401 -12.95 28.73 -11.52
C MET A 401 -11.49 29.01 -11.82
N ALA A 402 -11.05 30.27 -11.69
CA ALA A 402 -9.70 30.68 -12.03
C ALA A 402 -8.66 29.93 -11.15
N VAL A 403 -7.63 29.39 -11.81
CA VAL A 403 -6.52 28.70 -11.13
C VAL A 403 -5.45 29.71 -10.81
N ASP A 404 -5.32 30.07 -9.54
CA ASP A 404 -4.24 30.97 -9.08
C ASP A 404 -2.88 30.26 -9.23
N ALA A 405 -1.93 30.93 -9.85
CA ALA A 405 -0.56 30.45 -10.03
C ALA A 405 0.14 30.06 -8.71
N ALA A 406 -0.17 30.76 -7.61
CA ALA A 406 0.37 30.44 -6.29
C ALA A 406 -0.09 29.08 -5.75
N HIS A 407 -1.31 28.67 -6.09
CA HIS A 407 -1.89 27.39 -5.68
C HIS A 407 -1.75 26.26 -6.72
N LEU A 408 -1.21 26.57 -7.91
CA LEU A 408 -1.04 25.62 -9.00
C LEU A 408 -0.39 24.30 -8.58
N PRO A 409 0.68 24.25 -7.73
CA PRO A 409 1.28 22.98 -7.31
C PRO A 409 0.32 22.08 -6.50
N LEU A 410 -0.62 22.67 -5.75
CA LEU A 410 -1.63 21.91 -5.00
C LEU A 410 -2.71 21.34 -5.93
N TYR A 411 -3.10 22.11 -6.96
CA TYR A 411 -4.00 21.59 -8.01
C TYR A 411 -3.35 20.48 -8.82
N GLN A 412 -2.04 20.59 -9.12
CA GLN A 412 -1.29 19.52 -9.76
C GLN A 412 -1.28 18.26 -8.88
N ALA A 413 -1.07 18.38 -7.58
CA ALA A 413 -1.15 17.27 -6.65
C ALA A 413 -2.55 16.61 -6.67
N ALA A 414 -3.62 17.40 -6.67
CA ALA A 414 -4.98 16.86 -6.77
C ALA A 414 -5.24 16.17 -8.13
N ALA A 415 -4.72 16.73 -9.22
CA ALA A 415 -4.84 16.16 -10.56
C ALA A 415 -4.11 14.83 -10.71
N VAL A 416 -2.92 14.69 -10.10
CA VAL A 416 -2.20 13.41 -10.02
C VAL A 416 -3.03 12.36 -9.30
N ALA A 417 -3.66 12.73 -8.18
CA ALA A 417 -4.57 11.86 -7.46
C ALA A 417 -5.81 11.48 -8.30
N ALA A 418 -6.37 12.42 -9.05
CA ALA A 418 -7.48 12.17 -9.96
C ALA A 418 -7.08 11.26 -11.12
N ALA A 419 -5.88 11.44 -11.69
CA ALA A 419 -5.32 10.55 -12.70
C ALA A 419 -5.18 9.11 -12.18
N LEU A 420 -4.71 8.95 -10.94
CA LEU A 420 -4.65 7.64 -10.28
C LEU A 420 -6.04 7.03 -10.11
N ALA A 421 -7.02 7.80 -9.62
CA ALA A 421 -8.40 7.32 -9.45
C ALA A 421 -9.00 6.85 -10.78
N LEU A 422 -8.82 7.61 -11.85
CA LEU A 422 -9.27 7.25 -13.20
C LEU A 422 -8.58 5.98 -13.70
N THR A 423 -7.27 5.88 -13.53
CA THR A 423 -6.48 4.71 -13.93
C THR A 423 -6.95 3.45 -13.21
N LEU A 424 -7.16 3.52 -11.89
CA LEU A 424 -7.63 2.38 -11.11
C LEU A 424 -9.08 1.99 -11.44
N ALA A 425 -9.93 2.96 -11.79
CA ALA A 425 -11.27 2.68 -12.31
C ALA A 425 -11.21 1.92 -13.64
N LEU A 426 -10.34 2.34 -14.57
CA LEU A 426 -10.12 1.64 -15.85
C LEU A 426 -9.56 0.24 -15.65
N ALA A 427 -8.57 0.07 -14.77
CA ALA A 427 -8.01 -1.23 -14.41
C ALA A 427 -9.08 -2.16 -13.80
N SER A 428 -9.93 -1.62 -12.92
CA SER A 428 -11.04 -2.35 -12.32
C SER A 428 -12.05 -2.81 -13.36
N ALA A 429 -12.40 -1.96 -14.30
CA ALA A 429 -13.29 -2.32 -15.41
C ALA A 429 -12.66 -3.41 -16.31
N ALA A 430 -11.39 -3.29 -16.63
CA ALA A 430 -10.68 -4.26 -17.48
C ALA A 430 -10.56 -5.64 -16.78
N LYS A 431 -10.09 -5.68 -15.52
CA LYS A 431 -9.94 -6.93 -14.77
C LYS A 431 -11.29 -7.60 -14.49
N SER A 432 -12.31 -6.84 -14.11
CA SER A 432 -13.67 -7.39 -13.89
C SER A 432 -14.30 -7.94 -15.17
N ARG A 433 -14.09 -7.28 -16.33
CA ARG A 433 -14.52 -7.80 -17.63
C ARG A 433 -13.80 -9.11 -18.00
N LEU A 434 -12.49 -9.19 -17.74
CA LEU A 434 -11.72 -10.41 -18.02
C LEU A 434 -12.19 -11.57 -17.13
N VAL A 435 -12.42 -11.34 -15.84
CA VAL A 435 -12.93 -12.38 -14.92
C VAL A 435 -14.33 -12.83 -15.36
N ARG A 436 -15.20 -11.89 -15.72
CA ARG A 436 -16.53 -12.21 -16.24
C ARG A 436 -16.46 -13.10 -17.48
N TYR A 437 -15.55 -12.80 -18.40
CA TYR A 437 -15.36 -13.59 -19.64
C TYR A 437 -14.86 -15.01 -19.31
N LEU A 438 -13.92 -15.15 -18.39
CA LEU A 438 -13.28 -16.43 -18.04
C LEU A 438 -14.17 -17.34 -17.18
N LEU A 439 -14.93 -16.77 -16.25
CA LEU A 439 -15.78 -17.54 -15.32
C LEU A 439 -17.25 -17.65 -15.76
N GLY A 440 -17.64 -17.00 -16.86
CA GLY A 440 -19.01 -17.02 -17.36
C GLY A 440 -20.05 -16.35 -16.45
N GLY A 441 -19.65 -15.66 -15.37
CA GLY A 441 -20.52 -15.04 -14.38
C GLY A 441 -20.23 -13.55 -14.18
N LYS A 442 -21.26 -12.74 -13.86
CA LYS A 442 -21.09 -11.32 -13.59
C LYS A 442 -20.50 -11.13 -12.20
N VAL A 443 -19.25 -10.69 -12.11
CA VAL A 443 -18.62 -10.26 -10.87
C VAL A 443 -18.89 -8.77 -10.67
N SER A 444 -19.58 -8.43 -9.58
CA SER A 444 -19.93 -7.05 -9.23
C SER A 444 -19.80 -6.85 -7.73
N ASN A 445 -18.99 -5.88 -7.33
CA ASN A 445 -18.86 -5.43 -5.94
C ASN A 445 -19.94 -4.41 -5.58
N TRP A 446 -20.75 -4.01 -6.55
CA TRP A 446 -21.72 -2.94 -6.39
C TRP A 446 -23.06 -3.46 -5.90
N ARG A 447 -23.54 -2.86 -4.84
CA ARG A 447 -24.93 -2.99 -4.38
C ARG A 447 -25.51 -1.58 -4.19
N TRP A 448 -26.76 -1.35 -4.52
CA TRP A 448 -27.42 -0.05 -4.36
C TRP A 448 -27.36 0.48 -2.90
N ALA A 449 -27.24 -0.43 -1.93
CA ALA A 449 -27.05 -0.12 -0.53
C ALA A 449 -25.81 0.78 -0.25
N LEU A 450 -24.79 0.77 -1.11
CA LEU A 450 -23.64 1.68 -1.00
C LEU A 450 -24.07 3.14 -1.20
N LEU A 451 -24.93 3.42 -2.18
CA LEU A 451 -25.48 4.76 -2.39
C LEU A 451 -26.43 5.16 -1.27
N ALA A 452 -27.33 4.25 -0.87
CA ALA A 452 -28.26 4.50 0.20
C ALA A 452 -27.56 4.78 1.55
N ALA A 453 -26.39 4.18 1.79
CA ALA A 453 -25.56 4.47 2.96
C ALA A 453 -24.75 5.77 2.80
N ALA A 454 -24.30 6.09 1.59
CA ALA A 454 -23.50 7.28 1.33
C ALA A 454 -24.31 8.59 1.56
N LEU A 455 -25.56 8.65 1.10
CA LEU A 455 -26.36 9.88 1.18
C LEU A 455 -26.55 10.40 2.61
N PRO A 456 -27.03 9.62 3.60
CA PRO A 456 -27.19 10.09 4.97
C PRO A 456 -25.83 10.35 5.64
N THR A 457 -24.78 9.59 5.27
CA THR A 457 -23.42 9.82 5.76
C THR A 457 -22.87 11.17 5.30
N ILE A 458 -23.11 11.54 4.04
CA ILE A 458 -22.74 12.87 3.50
C ILE A 458 -23.51 13.98 4.23
N ALA A 459 -24.81 13.78 4.48
CA ALA A 459 -25.61 14.77 5.22
C ALA A 459 -25.09 14.98 6.66
N ILE A 460 -24.75 13.89 7.37
CA ILE A 460 -24.10 13.98 8.69
C ILE A 460 -22.76 14.69 8.60
N GLY A 461 -21.95 14.36 7.60
CA GLY A 461 -20.65 14.98 7.39
C GLY A 461 -20.75 16.48 7.11
N TRP A 462 -21.77 16.90 6.35
CA TRP A 462 -22.03 18.31 6.10
C TRP A 462 -22.40 19.08 7.37
N VAL A 463 -23.23 18.47 8.22
CA VAL A 463 -23.54 19.03 9.55
C VAL A 463 -22.30 19.05 10.45
N ALA A 464 -21.50 17.98 10.44
CA ALA A 464 -20.28 17.91 11.22
C ALA A 464 -19.24 18.95 10.81
N HIS A 465 -19.21 19.34 9.52
CA HIS A 465 -18.31 20.37 8.99
C HIS A 465 -18.62 21.78 9.54
N LEU A 466 -19.81 22.00 10.09
CA LEU A 466 -20.16 23.25 10.78
C LEU A 466 -19.58 23.33 12.20
N LEU A 467 -19.09 22.20 12.73
CA LEU A 467 -18.46 22.14 14.04
C LEU A 467 -16.99 22.59 13.98
N PRO A 468 -16.39 23.00 15.11
CA PRO A 468 -14.95 23.18 15.21
C PRO A 468 -14.18 21.91 14.79
N GLU A 469 -13.00 22.06 14.15
CA GLU A 469 -12.24 20.95 13.57
C GLU A 469 -12.01 19.76 14.55
N TRP A 470 -11.75 20.05 15.83
CA TRP A 470 -11.55 19.00 16.83
C TRP A 470 -12.83 18.22 17.18
N LEU A 471 -14.02 18.87 17.14
CA LEU A 471 -15.31 18.20 17.32
C LEU A 471 -15.70 17.42 16.06
N GLU A 472 -15.42 17.93 14.88
CA GLU A 472 -15.59 17.21 13.61
C GLU A 472 -14.80 15.89 13.63
N LEU A 473 -13.55 15.91 14.09
CA LEU A 473 -12.73 14.71 14.21
C LEU A 473 -13.22 13.74 15.29
N LEU A 474 -13.59 14.25 16.46
CA LEU A 474 -13.94 13.43 17.61
C LEU A 474 -15.36 12.85 17.52
N LEU A 475 -16.31 13.60 17.00
CA LEU A 475 -17.73 13.21 16.92
C LEU A 475 -18.20 13.01 15.48
N GLY A 476 -17.78 13.86 14.53
CA GLY A 476 -18.22 13.81 13.15
C GLY A 476 -17.77 12.52 12.43
N ILE A 477 -16.49 12.19 12.49
CA ILE A 477 -15.97 10.96 11.86
C ILE A 477 -16.61 9.71 12.46
N PRO A 478 -16.68 9.49 13.79
CA PRO A 478 -17.37 8.34 14.37
C PRO A 478 -18.87 8.29 14.03
N ALA A 479 -19.55 9.45 14.01
CA ALA A 479 -20.97 9.50 13.65
C ALA A 479 -21.22 9.11 12.19
N MET A 480 -20.39 9.60 11.26
CA MET A 480 -20.43 9.21 9.84
C MET A 480 -20.18 7.70 9.67
N LEU A 481 -19.15 7.17 10.31
CA LEU A 481 -18.85 5.72 10.25
C LEU A 481 -19.95 4.87 10.86
N ALA A 482 -20.52 5.30 12.00
CA ALA A 482 -21.61 4.58 12.65
C ALA A 482 -22.89 4.59 11.79
N CYS A 483 -23.26 5.74 11.20
CA CYS A 483 -24.39 5.84 10.28
C CYS A 483 -24.20 4.96 9.05
N TYR A 484 -23.04 5.08 8.40
CA TYR A 484 -22.71 4.29 7.22
C TYR A 484 -22.76 2.78 7.51
N MET A 485 -22.14 2.34 8.61
CA MET A 485 -22.14 0.95 9.04
C MET A 485 -23.55 0.45 9.35
N ALA A 486 -24.38 1.24 10.04
CA ALA A 486 -25.76 0.88 10.35
C ALA A 486 -26.61 0.71 9.07
N MET A 487 -26.41 1.58 8.08
CA MET A 487 -27.11 1.49 6.80
C MET A 487 -26.65 0.26 5.97
N ILE A 488 -25.34 0.02 5.89
CA ILE A 488 -24.81 -1.18 5.23
C ILE A 488 -25.28 -2.45 5.93
N TRP A 489 -25.30 -2.45 7.27
CA TRP A 489 -25.79 -3.60 8.04
C TRP A 489 -27.26 -3.92 7.75
N ARG A 490 -28.10 -2.89 7.64
CA ARG A 490 -29.55 -3.07 7.41
C ARG A 490 -29.89 -3.36 5.96
N LEU A 491 -29.26 -2.66 5.01
CA LEU A 491 -29.66 -2.66 3.60
C LEU A 491 -28.71 -3.45 2.69
N GLY A 492 -27.44 -3.56 3.07
CA GLY A 492 -26.40 -4.15 2.24
C GLY A 492 -26.06 -5.59 2.61
N PHE A 493 -26.10 -5.94 3.89
CA PHE A 493 -25.71 -7.26 4.37
C PHE A 493 -26.89 -8.23 4.39
N GLY A 494 -26.77 -9.28 3.57
CA GLY A 494 -27.65 -10.45 3.64
C GLY A 494 -27.28 -11.38 4.81
N PRO A 495 -28.07 -12.45 5.04
CA PRO A 495 -27.76 -13.46 6.06
C PRO A 495 -26.36 -14.07 5.92
N GLU A 496 -25.89 -14.25 4.66
CA GLU A 496 -24.59 -14.80 4.31
C GLU A 496 -23.44 -13.83 4.65
N ASP A 497 -23.64 -12.52 4.50
CA ASP A 497 -22.64 -11.49 4.82
C ASP A 497 -22.47 -11.32 6.34
N ARG A 498 -23.50 -11.58 7.13
CA ARG A 498 -23.47 -11.45 8.60
C ARG A 498 -22.59 -12.48 9.29
N VAL A 499 -22.19 -13.54 8.59
CA VAL A 499 -21.18 -14.50 9.07
C VAL A 499 -19.85 -13.81 9.42
N LEU A 500 -19.51 -12.68 8.77
CA LEU A 500 -18.34 -11.88 9.08
C LEU A 500 -18.27 -11.47 10.57
N PHE A 501 -19.43 -11.27 11.21
CA PHE A 501 -19.56 -10.77 12.59
C PHE A 501 -20.01 -11.82 13.60
N ARG A 502 -20.36 -13.06 13.17
CA ARG A 502 -20.67 -14.15 14.10
C ARG A 502 -19.44 -14.56 14.89
N LYS A 503 -19.53 -14.60 16.21
CA LYS A 503 -18.56 -15.31 17.04
C LYS A 503 -18.58 -16.79 16.62
N ALA A 504 -17.40 -17.39 16.43
CA ALA A 504 -17.32 -18.82 16.27
C ALA A 504 -17.89 -19.46 17.55
N GLU A 505 -19.04 -20.08 17.45
CA GLU A 505 -19.51 -20.98 18.50
C GLU A 505 -18.47 -22.07 18.63
N HIS A 506 -17.89 -22.19 19.81
CA HIS A 506 -17.08 -23.32 20.22
C HIS A 506 -18.00 -24.54 20.28
N GLY A 507 -18.00 -25.32 19.24
CA GLY A 507 -18.79 -26.52 19.17
C GLY A 507 -18.63 -27.20 17.83
N LEU A 508 -17.57 -27.99 17.75
CA LEU A 508 -17.50 -29.29 17.11
C LEU A 508 -16.05 -29.77 17.24
N ALA A 509 -15.70 -30.10 18.48
CA ALA A 509 -14.73 -31.13 18.73
C ALA A 509 -15.48 -32.47 18.56
N ALA A 510 -15.13 -33.21 17.55
CA ALA A 510 -15.15 -34.68 17.52
C ALA A 510 -14.40 -35.12 16.27
#